data_c9076c96be65c9980e6726b9dd60e37c
#
_entry.id   c9076c96be65c9980e6726b9dd60e37c
#
_cell.length_a   1.000
_cell.length_b   1.000
_cell.length_c   1.000
_cell.angle_alpha   90.00
_cell.angle_beta   90.00
_cell.angle_gamma   90.00
#
_symmetry.space_group_name_H-M   'P 1'
#
loop_
_entity.id
_entity.type
_entity.pdbx_description
1 polymer ?
#
loop_
_entity_poly.entity_id
_entity_poly.type
_entity_poly.pdbx_seq_one_letter_code
_entity_poly.pdbx_strand_id
1 'polypeptide(L)'
;MKTKIIYIAVTTILLLGCVDTKQKLGYEAEYENEVDIYVGDVKSTDVIRKWFDSYNARDLETVSSIEHDDVVLYAPNGMIINGSDEHTKLAEQFLSAYPNAKWEILWSISSDIAFNTKPSENWVTTCVTVTYGEGDEATTLQRIIDSQIVDGKIKLVYGYERTVSKEETEQNKIQIYDSSITEIIDVNAEIEELADSIMIPEGPVWDDSSKSLLFVDVMNNKLFKWNEENGASEYISPSGNTGYAPNLGQGLLGANGLAIDSEGNIIVCQHGDRRLAKVSNSSSNDPAFETVIDNFEGDAFNSPNDLVISNDGSIYFSDPAFGFFDLNSYQFVDSELKGLDFNGIYKYSPETEKAELITKDIDLPNGLALSPDEKTLYVNKMGMLDSNPQIIKINLETNESETFFEGKELAAKFEGNFDGMKVHSSGNIFTTGPGGILVISPEGKLKARLNFGHSTNCAFDTNEEYLYVTGFINNQKVYRLKLK
;
A
#
# COMPACT_ATOMS: atom_id res chain seq x y z
N MET A 1 -2.09 11.31 -30.83
CA MET A 1 -0.70 11.71 -30.61
C MET A 1 -0.14 10.81 -29.53
N LYS A 2 0.93 10.05 -29.82
CA LYS A 2 1.46 9.05 -28.90
C LYS A 2 2.31 9.75 -27.84
N THR A 3 1.86 9.76 -26.60
CA THR A 3 2.62 10.23 -25.42
C THR A 3 3.72 9.20 -25.14
N LYS A 4 4.97 9.58 -25.30
CA LYS A 4 6.10 8.75 -24.92
C LYS A 4 6.41 8.99 -23.44
N ILE A 5 6.14 8.01 -22.61
CA ILE A 5 6.63 7.96 -21.25
C ILE A 5 8.10 7.54 -21.31
N ILE A 6 8.97 8.37 -20.72
CA ILE A 6 10.41 8.08 -20.65
C ILE A 6 10.67 7.29 -19.38
N TYR A 7 11.02 6.01 -19.53
CA TYR A 7 11.57 5.20 -18.45
C TYR A 7 13.06 5.48 -18.30
N ILE A 8 13.49 5.88 -17.10
CA ILE A 8 14.90 5.99 -16.75
C ILE A 8 15.33 4.67 -16.13
N ALA A 9 16.13 3.90 -16.87
CA ALA A 9 16.79 2.71 -16.35
C ALA A 9 18.02 3.15 -15.52
N VAL A 10 18.02 2.85 -14.24
CA VAL A 10 19.19 3.02 -13.36
C VAL A 10 20.06 1.76 -13.51
N THR A 11 21.17 1.89 -14.24
CA THR A 11 22.20 0.83 -14.30
C THR A 11 23.33 1.24 -13.36
N THR A 12 23.51 0.51 -12.27
CA THR A 12 24.58 0.70 -11.31
C THR A 12 25.92 0.25 -11.94
N ILE A 13 26.86 1.18 -12.11
CA ILE A 13 28.27 0.87 -12.37
C ILE A 13 29.09 1.41 -11.21
N LEU A 14 29.60 0.50 -10.38
CA LEU A 14 30.63 0.75 -9.40
C LEU A 14 31.98 0.81 -10.11
N LEU A 15 32.61 1.98 -10.19
CA LEU A 15 34.08 2.11 -10.31
C LEU A 15 34.57 3.42 -9.68
N LEU A 16 35.52 3.25 -8.83
CA LEU A 16 36.35 4.18 -8.07
C LEU A 16 36.78 5.44 -8.83
N GLY A 17 36.50 6.61 -8.26
CA GLY A 17 37.09 7.88 -8.63
C GLY A 17 36.14 9.01 -8.25
N CYS A 18 36.42 9.74 -7.17
CA CYS A 18 35.74 10.97 -6.81
C CYS A 18 35.83 11.99 -7.97
N VAL A 19 34.81 12.00 -8.80
CA VAL A 19 34.35 13.17 -9.52
C VAL A 19 32.84 13.17 -9.33
N ASP A 20 32.36 14.17 -8.61
CA ASP A 20 30.91 14.43 -8.42
C ASP A 20 30.30 14.82 -9.77
N THR A 21 30.10 13.84 -10.64
CA THR A 21 29.41 14.08 -11.91
C THR A 21 27.92 14.03 -11.63
N LYS A 22 27.31 15.20 -11.38
CA LYS A 22 25.86 15.34 -11.33
C LYS A 22 25.27 14.72 -12.60
N GLN A 23 24.23 13.90 -12.44
CA GLN A 23 23.55 13.28 -13.59
C GLN A 23 22.75 14.35 -14.33
N LYS A 24 23.05 14.52 -15.65
CA LYS A 24 22.33 15.44 -16.52
C LYS A 24 20.92 14.91 -16.80
N LEU A 25 19.91 15.76 -16.59
CA LEU A 25 18.49 15.48 -16.86
C LEU A 25 18.03 16.03 -18.22
N GLY A 26 18.57 17.19 -18.64
CA GLY A 26 18.14 17.88 -19.83
C GLY A 26 18.83 19.22 -20.00
N TYR A 27 18.16 20.15 -20.66
CA TYR A 27 18.66 21.51 -20.90
C TYR A 27 17.51 22.53 -20.86
N GLU A 28 17.86 23.78 -20.52
CA GLU A 28 16.98 24.94 -20.58
C GLU A 28 17.28 25.69 -21.89
N ALA A 29 16.27 25.94 -22.71
CA ALA A 29 16.40 26.47 -24.06
C ALA A 29 16.08 27.98 -24.19
N GLU A 30 15.67 28.65 -23.10
CA GLU A 30 15.30 30.07 -23.13
C GLU A 30 16.50 31.02 -23.24
N TYR A 31 17.72 30.53 -23.09
CA TYR A 31 18.94 31.31 -23.13
C TYR A 31 19.63 31.19 -24.48
N GLU A 32 20.39 32.26 -24.88
CA GLU A 32 21.19 32.26 -26.12
C GLU A 32 22.13 31.05 -26.26
N ASN A 33 22.48 30.44 -25.11
CA ASN A 33 23.18 29.17 -25.05
C ASN A 33 22.37 28.23 -24.15
N GLU A 34 22.12 27.00 -24.60
CA GLU A 34 21.50 25.95 -23.78
C GLU A 34 22.26 25.81 -22.46
N VAL A 35 21.54 25.79 -21.35
CA VAL A 35 22.10 25.50 -20.02
C VAL A 35 21.67 24.12 -19.55
N ASP A 36 22.60 23.37 -18.95
CA ASP A 36 22.39 22.03 -18.56
C ASP A 36 21.56 21.95 -17.25
N ILE A 37 20.62 21.00 -17.21
CA ILE A 37 19.84 20.64 -16.03
C ILE A 37 20.35 19.32 -15.49
N TYR A 38 20.63 19.27 -14.20
CA TYR A 38 21.14 18.11 -13.48
C TYR A 38 20.17 17.67 -12.37
N VAL A 39 20.36 16.45 -11.84
CA VAL A 39 19.69 16.00 -10.63
C VAL A 39 20.04 16.95 -9.47
N GLY A 40 19.02 17.51 -8.83
CA GLY A 40 19.17 18.44 -7.71
C GLY A 40 19.29 17.71 -6.36
N ASP A 41 19.38 18.50 -5.28
CA ASP A 41 19.36 17.94 -3.93
C ASP A 41 17.95 17.43 -3.59
N VAL A 42 17.83 16.12 -3.33
CA VAL A 42 16.55 15.49 -2.97
C VAL A 42 15.95 16.09 -1.69
N LYS A 43 16.76 16.63 -0.77
CA LYS A 43 16.28 17.32 0.44
C LYS A 43 15.43 18.55 0.13
N SER A 44 15.60 19.15 -1.04
CA SER A 44 14.74 20.26 -1.45
C SER A 44 13.28 19.84 -1.63
N THR A 45 13.01 18.57 -1.92
CA THR A 45 11.63 18.05 -1.99
C THR A 45 10.97 18.03 -0.62
N ASP A 46 11.74 17.90 0.48
CA ASP A 46 11.21 17.93 1.85
C ASP A 46 10.68 19.32 2.23
N VAL A 47 11.24 20.38 1.64
CA VAL A 47 10.74 21.76 1.81
C VAL A 47 9.31 21.87 1.27
N ILE A 48 9.08 21.33 0.07
CA ILE A 48 7.76 21.34 -0.57
C ILE A 48 6.78 20.41 0.16
N ARG A 49 7.23 19.23 0.59
CA ARG A 49 6.42 18.33 1.40
C ARG A 49 5.94 19.02 2.67
N LYS A 50 6.86 19.60 3.43
CA LYS A 50 6.54 20.35 4.64
C LYS A 50 5.56 21.51 4.38
N TRP A 51 5.67 22.17 3.23
CA TRP A 51 4.79 23.26 2.83
C TRP A 51 3.33 22.77 2.68
N PHE A 52 3.10 21.67 1.95
CA PHE A 52 1.77 21.09 1.77
C PHE A 52 1.24 20.42 3.05
N ASP A 53 2.09 19.75 3.82
CA ASP A 53 1.71 19.18 5.13
C ASP A 53 1.21 20.29 6.07
N SER A 54 1.86 21.46 6.05
CA SER A 54 1.44 22.63 6.84
C SER A 54 0.08 23.18 6.38
N TYR A 55 -0.21 23.19 5.08
CA TYR A 55 -1.55 23.53 4.57
C TYR A 55 -2.59 22.53 5.07
N ASN A 56 -2.31 21.24 5.00
CA ASN A 56 -3.21 20.19 5.50
C ASN A 56 -3.44 20.32 7.02
N ALA A 57 -2.40 20.68 7.77
CA ALA A 57 -2.48 20.95 9.21
C ALA A 57 -3.11 22.32 9.57
N ARG A 58 -3.39 23.19 8.58
CA ARG A 58 -3.86 24.58 8.81
C ARG A 58 -2.83 25.45 9.54
N ASP A 59 -1.55 25.06 9.50
CA ASP A 59 -0.44 25.78 10.14
C ASP A 59 0.15 26.81 9.17
N LEU A 60 -0.53 27.95 9.02
CA LEU A 60 -0.11 29.03 8.13
C LEU A 60 1.14 29.78 8.64
N GLU A 61 1.47 29.69 9.91
CA GLU A 61 2.72 30.21 10.45
C GLU A 61 3.92 29.42 9.90
N THR A 62 3.82 28.10 9.90
CA THR A 62 4.84 27.22 9.27
C THR A 62 4.88 27.44 7.75
N VAL A 63 3.75 27.56 7.05
CA VAL A 63 3.70 27.89 5.62
C VAL A 63 4.53 29.15 5.36
N SER A 64 4.25 30.26 6.04
CA SER A 64 4.99 31.50 5.90
C SER A 64 6.49 31.35 6.21
N SER A 65 6.85 30.59 7.26
CA SER A 65 8.24 30.40 7.66
C SER A 65 9.11 29.66 6.62
N ILE A 66 8.48 28.85 5.77
CA ILE A 66 9.14 28.08 4.69
C ILE A 66 9.35 28.94 3.44
N GLU A 67 8.66 30.05 3.32
CA GLU A 67 8.78 31.01 2.22
C GLU A 67 9.79 32.10 2.54
N HIS A 68 10.38 32.69 1.52
CA HIS A 68 11.06 33.96 1.63
C HIS A 68 10.04 35.10 1.82
N ASP A 69 10.38 36.11 2.58
CA ASP A 69 9.51 37.28 2.80
C ASP A 69 9.06 37.95 1.49
N ASP A 70 9.91 37.90 0.48
CA ASP A 70 9.70 38.42 -0.86
C ASP A 70 9.46 37.32 -1.91
N VAL A 71 8.87 36.19 -1.51
CA VAL A 71 8.45 35.11 -2.41
C VAL A 71 7.51 35.65 -3.48
N VAL A 72 7.61 35.13 -4.71
CA VAL A 72 6.68 35.44 -5.79
C VAL A 72 5.99 34.15 -6.24
N LEU A 73 4.65 34.18 -6.28
CA LEU A 73 3.87 33.06 -6.77
C LEU A 73 3.06 33.48 -8.00
N TYR A 74 3.25 32.76 -9.10
CA TYR A 74 2.44 32.87 -10.30
C TYR A 74 1.35 31.81 -10.26
N ALA A 75 0.16 32.21 -9.87
CA ALA A 75 -0.97 31.31 -9.74
C ALA A 75 -1.55 30.90 -11.10
N PRO A 76 -2.17 29.69 -11.20
CA PRO A 76 -2.72 29.19 -12.46
C PRO A 76 -3.76 30.08 -13.14
N ASN A 77 -4.46 30.90 -12.35
CA ASN A 77 -5.48 31.86 -12.82
C ASN A 77 -4.89 33.19 -13.33
N GLY A 78 -3.55 33.30 -13.40
CA GLY A 78 -2.84 34.48 -13.83
C GLY A 78 -2.58 35.53 -12.74
N MET A 79 -3.01 35.27 -11.48
CA MET A 79 -2.70 36.15 -10.35
C MET A 79 -1.22 36.07 -10.00
N ILE A 80 -0.60 37.19 -9.69
CA ILE A 80 0.76 37.27 -9.15
C ILE A 80 0.65 37.68 -7.68
N ILE A 81 1.17 36.85 -6.79
CA ILE A 81 1.18 37.08 -5.35
C ILE A 81 2.61 37.46 -4.95
N ASN A 82 2.78 38.58 -4.28
CA ASN A 82 4.08 39.14 -3.93
C ASN A 82 4.26 39.17 -2.41
N GLY A 83 5.12 38.33 -1.91
CA GLY A 83 5.48 38.24 -0.51
C GLY A 83 4.65 37.20 0.26
N SER A 84 5.28 36.61 1.26
CA SER A 84 4.71 35.56 2.11
C SER A 84 3.48 36.06 2.88
N ASP A 85 3.44 37.32 3.29
CA ASP A 85 2.29 37.91 4.00
C ASP A 85 1.02 37.94 3.14
N GLU A 86 1.15 38.35 1.85
CA GLU A 86 0.04 38.35 0.90
C GLU A 86 -0.45 36.94 0.62
N HIS A 87 0.49 36.01 0.42
CA HIS A 87 0.17 34.59 0.19
C HIS A 87 -0.55 33.97 1.40
N THR A 88 -0.04 34.17 2.61
CA THR A 88 -0.66 33.67 3.85
C THR A 88 -2.09 34.19 4.01
N LYS A 89 -2.33 35.48 3.74
CA LYS A 89 -3.67 36.05 3.79
C LYS A 89 -4.64 35.44 2.80
N LEU A 90 -4.18 35.17 1.56
CA LEU A 90 -5.00 34.51 0.55
C LEU A 90 -5.26 33.02 0.92
N ALA A 91 -4.27 32.34 1.47
CA ALA A 91 -4.40 31.00 1.99
C ALA A 91 -5.43 30.93 3.12
N GLU A 92 -5.40 31.87 4.07
CA GLU A 92 -6.38 31.98 5.15
C GLU A 92 -7.80 32.17 4.61
N GLN A 93 -7.98 33.03 3.62
CA GLN A 93 -9.28 33.25 2.97
C GLN A 93 -9.79 31.98 2.29
N PHE A 94 -8.92 31.27 1.54
CA PHE A 94 -9.28 30.03 0.87
C PHE A 94 -9.65 28.92 1.88
N LEU A 95 -8.84 28.74 2.93
CA LEU A 95 -9.10 27.72 3.96
C LEU A 95 -10.34 28.06 4.82
N SER A 96 -10.66 29.34 4.97
CA SER A 96 -11.90 29.75 5.63
C SER A 96 -13.14 29.46 4.78
N ALA A 97 -13.02 29.57 3.46
CA ALA A 97 -14.09 29.24 2.52
C ALA A 97 -14.24 27.71 2.32
N TYR A 98 -13.13 26.98 2.38
CA TYR A 98 -13.06 25.55 2.16
C TYR A 98 -12.27 24.86 3.28
N PRO A 99 -12.86 24.69 4.48
CA PRO A 99 -12.17 24.13 5.64
C PRO A 99 -11.76 22.66 5.45
N ASN A 100 -12.40 21.95 4.52
CA ASN A 100 -12.10 20.58 4.15
C ASN A 100 -11.06 20.45 3.00
N ALA A 101 -10.49 21.56 2.51
CA ALA A 101 -9.49 21.50 1.45
C ALA A 101 -8.30 20.62 1.86
N LYS A 102 -7.91 19.70 0.96
CA LYS A 102 -6.83 18.74 1.14
C LYS A 102 -5.87 18.76 -0.04
N TRP A 103 -4.58 18.75 0.26
CA TRP A 103 -3.50 18.63 -0.72
C TRP A 103 -2.85 17.26 -0.61
N GLU A 104 -2.59 16.62 -1.75
CA GLU A 104 -1.98 15.30 -1.82
C GLU A 104 -0.90 15.28 -2.90
N ILE A 105 0.36 15.11 -2.47
CA ILE A 105 1.50 15.07 -3.38
C ILE A 105 1.52 13.73 -4.10
N LEU A 106 1.43 13.74 -5.43
CA LEU A 106 1.52 12.54 -6.26
C LEU A 106 2.98 12.18 -6.55
N TRP A 107 3.82 13.16 -6.84
CA TRP A 107 5.26 13.00 -7.02
C TRP A 107 5.97 14.35 -6.92
N SER A 108 7.27 14.31 -6.61
CA SER A 108 8.13 15.50 -6.52
C SER A 108 9.54 15.14 -6.95
N ILE A 109 10.16 16.02 -7.75
CA ILE A 109 11.54 15.86 -8.22
C ILE A 109 12.31 17.16 -8.00
N SER A 110 13.61 17.04 -7.69
CA SER A 110 14.52 18.17 -7.57
C SER A 110 15.49 18.20 -8.75
N SER A 111 15.71 19.40 -9.29
CA SER A 111 16.66 19.67 -10.38
C SER A 111 17.54 20.87 -10.06
N ASP A 112 18.76 20.89 -10.60
CA ASP A 112 19.68 22.02 -10.56
C ASP A 112 19.93 22.51 -11.98
N ILE A 113 19.66 23.79 -12.23
CA ILE A 113 19.98 24.45 -13.50
C ILE A 113 21.37 25.08 -13.36
N ALA A 114 22.33 24.63 -14.15
CA ALA A 114 23.71 25.07 -14.09
C ALA A 114 24.00 26.21 -15.12
N PHE A 115 24.11 27.40 -14.61
CA PHE A 115 24.45 28.59 -15.44
C PHE A 115 25.96 28.80 -15.52
N ASN A 116 26.45 29.25 -16.70
CA ASN A 116 27.84 29.59 -16.88
C ASN A 116 28.22 30.97 -16.27
N THR A 117 27.23 31.85 -16.04
CA THR A 117 27.42 33.25 -15.67
C THR A 117 26.88 33.66 -14.31
N LYS A 118 26.13 32.76 -13.65
CA LYS A 118 25.54 32.95 -12.30
C LYS A 118 25.54 31.65 -11.54
N PRO A 119 25.32 31.65 -10.22
CA PRO A 119 25.14 30.41 -9.43
C PRO A 119 24.04 29.52 -10.01
N SER A 120 24.16 28.19 -9.81
CA SER A 120 23.12 27.24 -10.16
C SER A 120 21.85 27.52 -9.35
N GLU A 121 20.70 27.26 -9.97
CA GLU A 121 19.39 27.39 -9.33
C GLU A 121 18.85 26.00 -9.03
N ASN A 122 18.39 25.80 -7.80
CA ASN A 122 17.70 24.57 -7.42
C ASN A 122 16.19 24.74 -7.56
N TRP A 123 15.57 23.84 -8.30
CA TRP A 123 14.14 23.81 -8.56
C TRP A 123 13.52 22.49 -8.13
N VAL A 124 12.29 22.54 -7.62
CA VAL A 124 11.48 21.37 -7.27
C VAL A 124 10.18 21.41 -8.05
N THR A 125 10.01 20.46 -8.97
CA THR A 125 8.76 20.25 -9.69
C THR A 125 7.93 19.23 -8.94
N THR A 126 6.69 19.59 -8.59
CA THR A 126 5.78 18.76 -7.81
C THR A 126 4.42 18.64 -8.51
N CYS A 127 3.91 17.43 -8.62
CA CYS A 127 2.52 17.19 -8.97
C CYS A 127 1.72 17.00 -7.70
N VAL A 128 0.66 17.78 -7.53
CA VAL A 128 -0.21 17.72 -6.35
C VAL A 128 -1.68 17.75 -6.78
N THR A 129 -2.54 17.00 -6.11
CA THR A 129 -3.99 17.18 -6.19
C THR A 129 -4.45 18.08 -5.06
N VAL A 130 -5.46 18.88 -5.35
CA VAL A 130 -6.18 19.69 -4.37
C VAL A 130 -7.66 19.36 -4.47
N THR A 131 -8.25 18.87 -3.38
CA THR A 131 -9.69 18.61 -3.31
C THR A 131 -10.32 19.53 -2.28
N TYR A 132 -11.43 20.20 -2.62
CA TYR A 132 -12.18 21.09 -1.75
C TYR A 132 -13.66 21.17 -2.14
N GLY A 133 -14.52 21.64 -1.23
CA GLY A 133 -15.97 21.64 -1.39
C GLY A 133 -16.59 20.35 -0.87
N GLU A 134 -17.91 20.23 -0.91
CA GLU A 134 -18.66 19.10 -0.35
C GLU A 134 -19.69 18.58 -1.35
N GLY A 135 -19.97 17.28 -1.28
CA GLY A 135 -20.99 16.62 -2.07
C GLY A 135 -20.79 16.83 -3.59
N ASP A 136 -21.86 17.20 -4.27
CA ASP A 136 -21.84 17.41 -5.72
C ASP A 136 -21.06 18.66 -6.18
N GLU A 137 -20.72 19.56 -5.26
CA GLU A 137 -19.91 20.75 -5.51
C GLU A 137 -18.42 20.55 -5.22
N ALA A 138 -18.04 19.34 -4.79
CA ALA A 138 -16.63 19.02 -4.57
C ALA A 138 -15.83 19.18 -5.88
N THR A 139 -14.70 19.87 -5.78
CA THR A 139 -13.81 20.15 -6.91
C THR A 139 -12.44 19.51 -6.64
N THR A 140 -11.93 18.76 -7.60
CA THR A 140 -10.56 18.24 -7.57
C THR A 140 -9.76 18.88 -8.70
N LEU A 141 -8.64 19.49 -8.34
CA LEU A 141 -7.68 20.10 -9.24
C LEU A 141 -6.38 19.33 -9.20
N GLN A 142 -5.76 19.14 -10.35
CA GLN A 142 -4.38 18.65 -10.44
C GLN A 142 -3.47 19.79 -10.82
N ARG A 143 -2.41 20.00 -10.04
CA ARG A 143 -1.44 21.08 -10.24
C ARG A 143 -0.05 20.53 -10.47
N ILE A 144 0.66 21.13 -11.41
CA ILE A 144 2.11 21.07 -11.48
C ILE A 144 2.63 22.38 -10.90
N ILE A 145 3.54 22.28 -9.95
CA ILE A 145 4.11 23.41 -9.24
C ILE A 145 5.62 23.33 -9.37
N ASP A 146 6.21 24.36 -10.01
CA ASP A 146 7.65 24.53 -10.07
C ASP A 146 8.08 25.56 -9.02
N SER A 147 8.92 25.15 -8.08
CA SER A 147 9.35 25.97 -6.95
C SER A 147 10.86 26.12 -6.94
N GLN A 148 11.35 27.35 -6.98
CA GLN A 148 12.76 27.65 -6.77
C GLN A 148 13.06 27.65 -5.27
N ILE A 149 14.07 26.88 -4.89
CA ILE A 149 14.52 26.80 -3.50
C ILE A 149 15.84 27.55 -3.35
N VAL A 150 15.83 28.55 -2.50
CA VAL A 150 16.99 29.38 -2.15
C VAL A 150 17.17 29.36 -0.64
N ASP A 151 18.37 29.04 -0.16
CA ASP A 151 18.69 28.97 1.27
C ASP A 151 17.71 28.10 2.10
N GLY A 152 17.20 27.02 1.46
CA GLY A 152 16.26 26.09 2.08
C GLY A 152 14.84 26.62 2.22
N LYS A 153 14.48 27.71 1.52
CA LYS A 153 13.14 28.31 1.50
C LYS A 153 12.64 28.48 0.07
N ILE A 154 11.33 28.55 -0.09
CA ILE A 154 10.66 28.80 -1.37
C ILE A 154 10.81 30.27 -1.73
N LYS A 155 11.38 30.55 -2.91
CA LYS A 155 11.62 31.91 -3.40
C LYS A 155 10.72 32.30 -4.56
N LEU A 156 10.40 31.36 -5.43
CA LEU A 156 9.61 31.59 -6.62
C LEU A 156 8.76 30.34 -6.89
N VAL A 157 7.52 30.53 -7.29
CA VAL A 157 6.58 29.44 -7.60
C VAL A 157 5.86 29.73 -8.91
N TYR A 158 5.84 28.75 -9.82
CA TYR A 158 4.95 28.73 -10.98
C TYR A 158 3.94 27.61 -10.82
N GLY A 159 2.65 27.94 -10.90
CA GLY A 159 1.54 26.99 -10.81
C GLY A 159 0.84 26.78 -12.14
N TYR A 160 0.62 25.53 -12.53
CA TYR A 160 -0.20 25.13 -13.66
C TYR A 160 -1.30 24.21 -13.16
N GLU A 161 -2.50 24.32 -13.71
CA GLU A 161 -3.67 23.64 -13.18
C GLU A 161 -4.55 23.06 -14.28
N ARG A 162 -5.13 21.91 -14.03
CA ARG A 162 -6.28 21.41 -14.75
C ARG A 162 -7.35 20.95 -13.75
N THR A 163 -8.62 21.13 -14.11
CA THR A 163 -9.71 20.49 -13.37
C THR A 163 -9.75 19.02 -13.72
N VAL A 164 -9.85 18.17 -12.69
CA VAL A 164 -10.14 16.75 -12.86
C VAL A 164 -11.65 16.61 -12.91
N SER A 165 -12.19 16.09 -13.99
CA SER A 165 -13.65 15.95 -14.12
C SER A 165 -14.17 14.95 -13.08
N LYS A 166 -15.43 15.14 -12.66
CA LYS A 166 -16.11 14.20 -11.78
C LYS A 166 -16.13 12.78 -12.40
N GLU A 167 -16.36 12.69 -13.72
CA GLU A 167 -16.28 11.44 -14.48
C GLU A 167 -14.88 10.82 -14.42
N GLU A 168 -13.81 11.62 -14.50
CA GLU A 168 -12.43 11.12 -14.38
C GLU A 168 -12.14 10.63 -12.95
N THR A 169 -12.68 11.30 -11.94
CA THR A 169 -12.55 10.91 -10.53
C THR A 169 -13.40 9.66 -10.24
N GLU A 170 -14.58 9.54 -10.84
CA GLU A 170 -15.49 8.40 -10.67
C GLU A 170 -15.09 7.20 -11.53
N GLN A 171 -14.63 7.39 -12.78
CA GLN A 171 -14.08 6.32 -13.63
C GLN A 171 -12.85 5.65 -13.01
N ASN A 172 -12.18 6.31 -12.07
CA ASN A 172 -11.03 5.74 -11.37
C ASN A 172 -11.40 4.82 -10.19
N LYS A 173 -12.67 4.82 -9.69
CA LYS A 173 -13.03 3.99 -8.53
C LYS A 173 -13.26 2.53 -8.90
N ILE A 174 -14.07 2.27 -9.92
CA ILE A 174 -14.41 0.91 -10.37
C ILE A 174 -14.27 0.84 -11.88
N GLN A 175 -13.33 0.07 -12.37
CA GLN A 175 -13.12 -0.16 -13.79
C GLN A 175 -13.57 -1.57 -14.17
N ILE A 176 -14.56 -1.68 -15.02
CA ILE A 176 -15.10 -2.95 -15.50
C ILE A 176 -14.48 -3.31 -16.86
N TYR A 177 -13.92 -4.50 -16.96
CA TYR A 177 -13.38 -5.08 -18.19
C TYR A 177 -14.31 -6.14 -18.80
N ASP A 178 -15.11 -6.82 -17.95
CA ASP A 178 -16.11 -7.79 -18.34
C ASP A 178 -17.42 -7.50 -17.60
N SER A 179 -18.50 -7.23 -18.37
CA SER A 179 -19.78 -6.82 -17.81
C SER A 179 -20.46 -7.89 -16.94
N SER A 180 -20.09 -9.16 -17.04
CA SER A 180 -20.64 -10.21 -16.18
C SER A 180 -20.38 -9.98 -14.69
N ILE A 181 -19.32 -9.24 -14.35
CA ILE A 181 -19.01 -8.92 -12.95
C ILE A 181 -20.00 -7.91 -12.32
N THR A 182 -20.77 -7.21 -13.14
CA THR A 182 -21.80 -6.28 -12.65
C THR A 182 -22.99 -6.97 -11.97
N GLU A 183 -23.07 -8.29 -12.03
CA GLU A 183 -23.98 -9.08 -11.21
C GLU A 183 -23.56 -9.10 -9.73
N ILE A 184 -22.26 -8.89 -9.45
CA ILE A 184 -21.68 -8.89 -8.09
C ILE A 184 -21.34 -7.47 -7.64
N ILE A 185 -20.80 -6.63 -8.55
CA ILE A 185 -20.31 -5.28 -8.22
C ILE A 185 -21.23 -4.24 -8.85
N ASP A 186 -21.72 -3.30 -8.05
CA ASP A 186 -22.35 -2.09 -8.57
C ASP A 186 -21.24 -1.08 -8.95
N VAL A 187 -21.25 -0.63 -10.19
CA VAL A 187 -20.27 0.36 -10.68
C VAL A 187 -20.37 1.70 -9.97
N ASN A 188 -21.52 1.98 -9.35
CA ASN A 188 -21.79 3.19 -8.59
C ASN A 188 -21.66 2.99 -7.07
N ALA A 189 -21.20 1.81 -6.61
CA ALA A 189 -21.03 1.55 -5.18
C ALA A 189 -20.01 2.52 -4.59
N GLU A 190 -20.34 3.06 -3.43
CA GLU A 190 -19.46 3.94 -2.69
C GLU A 190 -18.44 3.13 -1.88
N ILE A 191 -17.19 3.59 -1.87
CA ILE A 191 -16.14 3.09 -1.00
C ILE A 191 -16.26 3.84 0.32
N GLU A 192 -16.59 3.12 1.38
CA GLU A 192 -16.72 3.65 2.73
C GLU A 192 -15.43 3.41 3.53
N GLU A 193 -14.94 4.44 4.20
CA GLU A 193 -13.82 4.37 5.12
C GLU A 193 -14.30 3.95 6.51
N LEU A 194 -13.71 2.90 7.08
CA LEU A 194 -14.07 2.33 8.38
C LEU A 194 -13.08 2.68 9.48
N ALA A 195 -11.81 2.81 9.14
CA ALA A 195 -10.73 3.17 10.06
C ALA A 195 -9.58 3.84 9.31
N ASP A 196 -8.84 4.68 9.99
CA ASP A 196 -7.64 5.37 9.51
C ASP A 196 -6.47 5.26 10.49
N SER A 197 -5.32 5.81 10.12
CA SER A 197 -4.12 5.90 10.97
C SER A 197 -3.60 4.55 11.46
N ILE A 198 -3.81 3.49 10.67
CA ILE A 198 -3.27 2.15 10.88
C ILE A 198 -1.98 2.02 10.06
N MET A 199 -0.84 1.77 10.69
CA MET A 199 0.46 1.85 10.00
C MET A 199 0.59 0.85 8.84
N ILE A 200 0.30 -0.43 9.07
CA ILE A 200 0.18 -1.48 8.05
C ILE A 200 -1.04 -2.32 8.41
N PRO A 201 -2.24 -1.92 7.94
CA PRO A 201 -3.43 -2.72 8.15
C PRO A 201 -3.37 -3.97 7.30
N GLU A 202 -3.66 -5.13 7.91
CA GLU A 202 -3.56 -6.45 7.31
C GLU A 202 -4.57 -7.45 7.90
N GLY A 203 -4.60 -8.64 7.33
CA GLY A 203 -5.32 -9.80 7.83
C GLY A 203 -6.81 -9.56 8.12
N PRO A 204 -7.58 -8.90 7.25
CA PRO A 204 -8.99 -8.67 7.52
C PRO A 204 -9.74 -9.99 7.53
N VAL A 205 -10.59 -10.21 8.55
CA VAL A 205 -11.49 -11.34 8.64
C VAL A 205 -12.79 -10.92 9.31
N TRP A 206 -13.93 -11.40 8.81
CA TRP A 206 -15.23 -11.15 9.40
C TRP A 206 -15.54 -12.17 10.50
N ASP A 207 -15.80 -11.69 11.70
CA ASP A 207 -16.32 -12.50 12.82
C ASP A 207 -17.84 -12.41 12.85
N ASP A 208 -18.50 -13.44 12.34
CA ASP A 208 -19.96 -13.50 12.27
C ASP A 208 -20.60 -13.57 13.66
N SER A 209 -19.91 -14.14 14.64
CA SER A 209 -20.42 -14.28 16.00
C SER A 209 -20.58 -12.94 16.70
N SER A 210 -19.68 -12.01 16.46
CA SER A 210 -19.70 -10.66 17.02
C SER A 210 -20.10 -9.57 16.00
N LYS A 211 -20.43 -9.97 14.75
CA LYS A 211 -20.74 -9.04 13.64
C LYS A 211 -19.70 -7.93 13.51
N SER A 212 -18.46 -8.34 13.47
CA SER A 212 -17.32 -7.41 13.48
C SER A 212 -16.26 -7.80 12.46
N LEU A 213 -15.60 -6.80 11.91
CA LEU A 213 -14.36 -6.99 11.16
C LEU A 213 -13.19 -7.00 12.13
N LEU A 214 -12.37 -8.03 12.09
CA LEU A 214 -11.07 -8.08 12.74
C LEU A 214 -10.00 -7.75 11.70
N PHE A 215 -8.97 -7.02 12.10
CA PHE A 215 -7.80 -6.73 11.26
C PHE A 215 -6.61 -6.36 12.15
N VAL A 216 -5.41 -6.37 11.61
CA VAL A 216 -4.19 -6.10 12.37
C VAL A 216 -3.51 -4.81 11.95
N ASP A 217 -2.67 -4.27 12.81
CA ASP A 217 -1.60 -3.33 12.51
C ASP A 217 -0.27 -4.05 12.74
N VAL A 218 0.34 -4.50 11.65
CA VAL A 218 1.57 -5.30 11.71
C VAL A 218 2.71 -4.54 12.38
N MET A 219 2.84 -3.24 12.09
CA MET A 219 3.92 -2.41 12.62
C MET A 219 3.77 -2.14 14.11
N ASN A 220 2.54 -1.87 14.55
CA ASN A 220 2.25 -1.55 15.94
C ASN A 220 1.93 -2.79 16.79
N ASN A 221 2.03 -4.00 16.21
CA ASN A 221 1.82 -5.27 16.89
C ASN A 221 0.46 -5.35 17.59
N LYS A 222 -0.60 -4.94 16.87
CA LYS A 222 -1.96 -4.82 17.40
C LYS A 222 -2.96 -5.54 16.51
N LEU A 223 -4.01 -6.06 17.12
CA LEU A 223 -5.22 -6.52 16.45
C LEU A 223 -6.37 -5.57 16.83
N PHE A 224 -7.12 -5.15 15.84
CA PHE A 224 -8.25 -4.25 15.95
C PHE A 224 -9.56 -4.98 15.69
N LYS A 225 -10.62 -4.42 16.22
CA LYS A 225 -12.00 -4.83 15.97
C LYS A 225 -12.83 -3.63 15.60
N TRP A 226 -13.54 -3.75 14.47
CA TRP A 226 -14.49 -2.74 14.01
C TRP A 226 -15.90 -3.32 13.96
N ASN A 227 -16.89 -2.53 14.35
CA ASN A 227 -18.30 -2.80 14.07
C ASN A 227 -19.08 -1.49 13.87
N GLU A 228 -20.31 -1.59 13.34
CA GLU A 228 -21.18 -0.46 13.04
C GLU A 228 -21.48 0.44 14.27
N GLU A 229 -21.56 -0.12 15.46
CA GLU A 229 -21.98 0.60 16.65
C GLU A 229 -20.84 1.42 17.26
N ASN A 230 -19.62 0.85 17.28
CA ASN A 230 -18.52 1.37 18.08
C ASN A 230 -17.32 1.87 17.23
N GLY A 231 -17.37 1.65 15.90
CA GLY A 231 -16.21 1.90 15.05
C GLY A 231 -15.03 0.96 15.33
N ALA A 232 -13.82 1.37 14.93
CA ALA A 232 -12.61 0.60 15.15
C ALA A 232 -12.01 0.86 16.54
N SER A 233 -11.57 -0.19 17.22
CA SER A 233 -10.88 -0.13 18.51
C SER A 233 -9.82 -1.22 18.63
N GLU A 234 -8.79 -0.97 19.44
CA GLU A 234 -7.79 -1.97 19.79
C GLU A 234 -8.46 -3.13 20.54
N TYR A 235 -8.18 -4.35 20.08
CA TYR A 235 -8.78 -5.57 20.61
C TYR A 235 -7.75 -6.44 21.33
N ILE A 236 -6.58 -6.70 20.73
CA ILE A 236 -5.49 -7.51 21.30
C ILE A 236 -4.16 -6.78 21.06
N SER A 237 -3.32 -6.67 22.11
CA SER A 237 -1.95 -6.16 22.05
C SER A 237 -1.11 -6.76 23.20
N PRO A 238 0.06 -7.36 22.92
CA PRO A 238 0.67 -7.60 21.62
C PRO A 238 -0.03 -8.71 20.82
N SER A 239 0.02 -8.67 19.47
CA SER A 239 -0.71 -9.62 18.62
C SER A 239 0.16 -10.68 17.94
N GLY A 240 1.41 -10.36 17.57
CA GLY A 240 2.26 -11.25 16.75
C GLY A 240 3.71 -11.36 17.20
N ASN A 241 4.19 -10.46 18.06
CA ASN A 241 5.48 -10.52 18.76
C ASN A 241 5.20 -10.43 20.25
N THR A 242 4.90 -11.59 20.83
CA THR A 242 4.41 -11.70 22.22
C THR A 242 5.54 -12.10 23.19
N GLY A 243 6.72 -12.39 22.67
CA GLY A 243 7.85 -12.92 23.43
C GLY A 243 7.92 -14.44 23.53
N TYR A 244 7.10 -15.14 22.73
CA TYR A 244 7.16 -16.59 22.60
C TYR A 244 8.47 -17.06 21.95
N ALA A 245 8.89 -16.40 20.88
CA ALA A 245 10.15 -16.66 20.18
C ALA A 245 11.19 -15.57 20.45
N PRO A 246 12.50 -15.85 20.18
CA PRO A 246 13.52 -14.81 20.23
C PRO A 246 13.17 -13.63 19.34
N ASN A 247 13.27 -12.39 19.88
CA ASN A 247 12.98 -11.19 19.15
C ASN A 247 13.97 -11.01 17.98
N LEU A 248 13.45 -10.85 16.77
CA LEU A 248 14.23 -10.64 15.56
C LEU A 248 14.87 -9.23 15.51
N GLY A 249 14.42 -8.31 16.38
CA GLY A 249 14.98 -6.98 16.56
C GLY A 249 14.56 -5.96 15.48
N GLN A 250 14.18 -6.43 14.32
CA GLN A 250 13.73 -5.62 13.17
C GLN A 250 12.78 -6.46 12.30
N GLY A 251 12.17 -5.84 11.32
CA GLY A 251 11.22 -6.50 10.43
C GLY A 251 9.76 -6.21 10.79
N LEU A 252 8.88 -6.85 10.06
CA LEU A 252 7.44 -6.81 10.28
C LEU A 252 7.10 -7.89 11.31
N LEU A 253 6.89 -7.50 12.57
CA LEU A 253 6.85 -8.46 13.69
C LEU A 253 5.46 -8.65 14.31
N GLY A 254 4.48 -7.81 14.00
CA GLY A 254 3.10 -7.98 14.48
C GLY A 254 2.41 -9.23 13.92
N ALA A 255 1.17 -9.45 14.31
CA ALA A 255 0.30 -10.39 13.60
C ALA A 255 0.09 -9.93 12.16
N ASN A 256 -0.15 -10.88 11.24
CA ASN A 256 -0.50 -10.61 9.84
C ASN A 256 -1.84 -11.29 9.51
N GLY A 257 -1.88 -12.38 8.77
CA GLY A 257 -3.10 -13.06 8.40
C GLY A 257 -3.93 -13.54 9.58
N LEU A 258 -5.25 -13.44 9.44
CA LEU A 258 -6.23 -13.93 10.39
C LEU A 258 -7.23 -14.85 9.69
N ALA A 259 -7.66 -15.91 10.37
CA ALA A 259 -8.82 -16.72 9.97
C ALA A 259 -9.64 -17.09 11.19
N ILE A 260 -10.89 -17.47 10.96
CA ILE A 260 -11.77 -18.01 12.01
C ILE A 260 -12.09 -19.47 11.65
N ASP A 261 -11.82 -20.38 12.57
CA ASP A 261 -12.10 -21.80 12.36
C ASP A 261 -13.61 -22.11 12.54
N SER A 262 -14.00 -23.35 12.27
CA SER A 262 -15.39 -23.81 12.38
C SER A 262 -15.95 -23.78 13.81
N GLU A 263 -15.10 -23.68 14.82
CA GLU A 263 -15.47 -23.54 16.22
C GLU A 263 -15.60 -22.07 16.67
N GLY A 264 -15.25 -21.11 15.77
CA GLY A 264 -15.24 -19.67 16.06
C GLY A 264 -13.95 -19.18 16.71
N ASN A 265 -12.87 -19.98 16.71
CA ASN A 265 -11.60 -19.55 17.25
C ASN A 265 -10.84 -18.68 16.22
N ILE A 266 -10.19 -17.63 16.68
CA ILE A 266 -9.33 -16.77 15.86
C ILE A 266 -7.95 -17.45 15.75
N ILE A 267 -7.55 -17.77 14.51
CA ILE A 267 -6.23 -18.28 14.16
C ILE A 267 -5.42 -17.12 13.58
N VAL A 268 -4.18 -16.97 14.03
CA VAL A 268 -3.32 -15.81 13.77
C VAL A 268 -1.98 -16.25 13.20
N CYS A 269 -1.55 -15.65 12.11
CA CYS A 269 -0.17 -15.69 11.65
C CYS A 269 0.67 -14.70 12.48
N GLN A 270 1.55 -15.21 13.36
CA GLN A 270 2.40 -14.38 14.22
C GLN A 270 3.80 -14.27 13.62
N HIS A 271 4.11 -13.15 12.94
CA HIS A 271 5.42 -12.95 12.31
C HIS A 271 6.58 -13.00 13.32
N GLY A 272 6.47 -12.22 14.40
CA GLY A 272 7.53 -12.12 15.41
C GLY A 272 7.71 -13.40 16.22
N ASP A 273 6.63 -14.09 16.52
CA ASP A 273 6.66 -15.38 17.24
C ASP A 273 6.84 -16.59 16.30
N ARG A 274 6.81 -16.36 14.97
CA ARG A 274 7.15 -17.34 13.93
C ARG A 274 6.28 -18.60 13.97
N ARG A 275 4.96 -18.41 14.15
CA ARG A 275 4.02 -19.54 14.31
C ARG A 275 2.61 -19.19 13.82
N LEU A 276 1.81 -20.20 13.64
CA LEU A 276 0.36 -20.09 13.72
C LEU A 276 -0.08 -20.27 15.17
N ALA A 277 -0.96 -19.40 15.64
CA ALA A 277 -1.47 -19.47 16.99
C ALA A 277 -2.98 -19.28 17.03
N LYS A 278 -3.62 -19.91 18.02
CA LYS A 278 -5.03 -19.70 18.34
C LYS A 278 -5.12 -18.73 19.51
N VAL A 279 -5.98 -17.72 19.38
CA VAL A 279 -6.29 -16.83 20.50
C VAL A 279 -7.05 -17.59 21.57
N SER A 280 -6.45 -17.77 22.74
CA SER A 280 -7.07 -18.44 23.89
C SER A 280 -7.63 -17.45 24.92
N ASN A 281 -7.11 -16.22 24.96
CA ASN A 281 -7.65 -15.12 25.73
C ASN A 281 -7.52 -13.81 24.96
N SER A 282 -8.64 -13.17 24.65
CA SER A 282 -8.71 -11.91 23.92
C SER A 282 -8.75 -10.67 24.82
N SER A 283 -8.48 -10.82 26.12
CA SER A 283 -8.41 -9.67 27.04
C SER A 283 -7.23 -8.75 26.65
N SER A 284 -7.52 -7.50 26.38
CA SER A 284 -6.50 -6.50 26.02
C SER A 284 -5.41 -6.28 27.07
N ASN A 285 -5.68 -6.67 28.32
CA ASN A 285 -4.71 -6.54 29.42
C ASN A 285 -3.85 -7.79 29.63
N ASP A 286 -4.23 -8.94 29.08
CA ASP A 286 -3.54 -10.20 29.25
C ASP A 286 -3.89 -11.16 28.09
N PRO A 287 -3.49 -10.81 26.85
CA PRO A 287 -3.77 -11.68 25.70
C PRO A 287 -2.97 -12.97 25.80
N ALA A 288 -3.61 -14.09 25.48
CA ALA A 288 -2.96 -15.39 25.48
C ALA A 288 -3.23 -16.16 24.19
N PHE A 289 -2.24 -16.94 23.81
CA PHE A 289 -2.23 -17.69 22.56
C PHE A 289 -1.79 -19.14 22.80
N GLU A 290 -2.47 -20.06 22.15
CA GLU A 290 -2.06 -21.46 22.06
C GLU A 290 -1.37 -21.68 20.70
N THR A 291 -0.20 -22.32 20.72
CA THR A 291 0.51 -22.67 19.49
C THR A 291 -0.27 -23.73 18.70
N VAL A 292 -0.57 -23.43 17.43
CA VAL A 292 -1.08 -24.42 16.47
C VAL A 292 0.10 -25.16 15.85
N ILE A 293 1.07 -24.41 15.29
CA ILE A 293 2.32 -24.97 14.74
C ILE A 293 3.38 -23.86 14.68
N ASP A 294 4.65 -24.19 15.00
CA ASP A 294 5.77 -23.22 15.05
C ASP A 294 7.02 -23.67 14.29
N ASN A 295 6.98 -24.86 13.69
CA ASN A 295 8.13 -25.39 12.98
C ASN A 295 7.75 -26.32 11.83
N PHE A 296 8.68 -26.50 10.91
CA PHE A 296 8.66 -27.53 9.88
C PHE A 296 9.91 -28.39 10.03
N GLU A 297 9.72 -29.72 10.28
CA GLU A 297 10.81 -30.69 10.48
C GLU A 297 11.81 -30.33 11.60
N GLY A 298 11.40 -29.48 12.54
CA GLY A 298 12.23 -29.02 13.68
C GLY A 298 12.86 -27.64 13.48
N ASP A 299 12.81 -27.08 12.27
CA ASP A 299 13.26 -25.74 11.98
C ASP A 299 12.11 -24.73 12.11
N ALA A 300 12.35 -23.64 12.82
CA ALA A 300 11.34 -22.60 13.01
C ALA A 300 10.97 -21.93 11.68
N PHE A 301 9.68 -21.63 11.47
CA PHE A 301 9.21 -20.89 10.30
C PHE A 301 9.89 -19.53 10.16
N ASN A 302 9.86 -18.95 8.96
CA ASN A 302 10.39 -17.60 8.73
C ASN A 302 9.51 -16.55 9.41
N SER A 303 8.32 -16.33 8.90
CA SER A 303 7.29 -15.44 9.44
C SER A 303 5.95 -15.75 8.75
N PRO A 304 5.17 -16.73 9.23
CA PRO A 304 3.88 -17.08 8.64
C PRO A 304 3.04 -15.84 8.37
N ASN A 305 2.60 -15.66 7.11
CA ASN A 305 2.04 -14.39 6.63
C ASN A 305 0.52 -14.44 6.48
N ASP A 306 -0.03 -15.24 5.59
CA ASP A 306 -1.47 -15.38 5.38
C ASP A 306 -1.90 -16.84 5.45
N LEU A 307 -3.19 -17.10 5.67
CA LEU A 307 -3.73 -18.44 5.84
C LEU A 307 -5.16 -18.56 5.33
N VAL A 308 -5.52 -19.80 4.93
CA VAL A 308 -6.90 -20.20 4.66
C VAL A 308 -7.17 -21.54 5.31
N ILE A 309 -8.37 -21.74 5.86
CA ILE A 309 -8.81 -22.98 6.50
C ILE A 309 -9.80 -23.68 5.57
N SER A 310 -9.53 -24.95 5.25
CA SER A 310 -10.44 -25.80 4.47
C SER A 310 -11.56 -26.39 5.33
N ASN A 311 -12.58 -26.94 4.67
CA ASN A 311 -13.74 -27.54 5.34
C ASN A 311 -13.39 -28.74 6.26
N ASP A 312 -12.27 -29.42 6.01
CA ASP A 312 -11.76 -30.51 6.86
C ASP A 312 -10.93 -30.00 8.05
N GLY A 313 -10.78 -28.67 8.19
CA GLY A 313 -10.01 -28.02 9.24
C GLY A 313 -8.51 -27.94 8.96
N SER A 314 -8.03 -28.41 7.80
CA SER A 314 -6.64 -28.19 7.40
C SER A 314 -6.36 -26.72 7.17
N ILE A 315 -5.17 -26.24 7.56
CA ILE A 315 -4.76 -24.84 7.40
C ILE A 315 -3.66 -24.77 6.34
N TYR A 316 -3.92 -24.04 5.27
CA TYR A 316 -2.91 -23.70 4.29
C TYR A 316 -2.36 -22.33 4.62
N PHE A 317 -1.02 -22.14 4.60
CA PHE A 317 -0.41 -20.87 4.94
C PHE A 317 0.88 -20.63 4.17
N SER A 318 1.22 -19.35 4.01
CA SER A 318 2.46 -18.88 3.43
C SER A 318 3.47 -18.49 4.51
N ASP A 319 4.76 -18.73 4.24
CA ASP A 319 5.85 -18.43 5.17
C ASP A 319 6.99 -17.68 4.48
N PRO A 320 6.76 -16.44 4.02
CA PRO A 320 7.82 -15.58 3.49
C PRO A 320 8.69 -15.03 4.62
N ALA A 321 9.89 -14.54 4.27
CA ALA A 321 10.87 -14.06 5.25
C ALA A 321 10.68 -12.60 5.70
N PHE A 322 9.44 -12.06 5.74
CA PHE A 322 9.19 -10.65 6.12
C PHE A 322 9.58 -10.29 7.55
N GLY A 323 9.60 -11.24 8.48
CA GLY A 323 10.15 -11.04 9.82
C GLY A 323 11.63 -10.65 9.82
N PHE A 324 12.35 -10.93 8.73
CA PHE A 324 13.76 -10.58 8.50
C PHE A 324 13.93 -9.43 7.49
N PHE A 325 12.88 -8.71 7.14
CA PHE A 325 12.94 -7.58 6.23
C PHE A 325 13.23 -6.28 7.00
N ASP A 326 14.38 -5.65 6.74
CA ASP A 326 14.73 -4.37 7.33
C ASP A 326 14.10 -3.22 6.56
N LEU A 327 13.17 -2.52 7.21
CA LEU A 327 12.45 -1.38 6.65
C LEU A 327 13.34 -0.15 6.38
N ASN A 328 14.50 -0.03 7.07
CA ASN A 328 15.39 1.10 6.87
C ASN A 328 16.26 0.93 5.63
N SER A 329 16.79 -0.28 5.42
CA SER A 329 17.64 -0.61 4.26
C SER A 329 16.81 -1.10 3.06
N TYR A 330 15.54 -1.46 3.28
CA TYR A 330 14.67 -2.09 2.29
C TYR A 330 15.24 -3.40 1.73
N GLN A 331 15.87 -4.20 2.60
CA GLN A 331 16.54 -5.45 2.27
C GLN A 331 16.15 -6.57 3.23
N PHE A 332 16.17 -7.81 2.74
CA PHE A 332 16.15 -8.99 3.61
C PHE A 332 17.51 -9.15 4.27
N VAL A 333 17.50 -9.33 5.58
CA VAL A 333 18.72 -9.44 6.40
C VAL A 333 18.94 -10.90 6.77
N ASP A 334 20.16 -11.37 6.58
CA ASP A 334 20.56 -12.69 7.06
C ASP A 334 20.64 -12.71 8.59
N SER A 335 20.22 -13.82 9.21
CA SER A 335 20.16 -13.96 10.66
C SER A 335 20.42 -15.40 11.08
N GLU A 336 21.18 -15.59 12.14
CA GLU A 336 21.38 -16.91 12.76
C GLU A 336 20.07 -17.49 13.33
N LEU A 337 19.04 -16.66 13.51
CA LEU A 337 17.71 -17.10 13.92
C LEU A 337 16.89 -17.68 12.77
N LYS A 338 17.32 -17.53 11.51
CA LYS A 338 16.62 -18.07 10.35
C LYS A 338 16.85 -19.58 10.26
N GLY A 339 15.79 -20.38 10.50
CA GLY A 339 15.86 -21.84 10.44
C GLY A 339 15.76 -22.39 9.02
N LEU A 340 14.87 -21.80 8.19
CA LEU A 340 14.62 -22.22 6.81
C LEU A 340 15.32 -21.27 5.83
N ASP A 341 15.95 -21.80 4.80
CA ASP A 341 16.66 -21.05 3.74
C ASP A 341 15.78 -20.76 2.51
N PHE A 342 14.49 -21.05 2.60
CA PHE A 342 13.50 -20.84 1.53
C PHE A 342 12.19 -20.26 2.11
N ASN A 343 11.37 -19.69 1.23
CA ASN A 343 9.98 -19.34 1.51
C ASN A 343 9.08 -20.53 1.16
N GLY A 344 8.13 -20.86 2.02
CA GLY A 344 7.30 -22.06 1.85
C GLY A 344 5.80 -21.77 1.77
N ILE A 345 5.08 -22.65 1.09
CA ILE A 345 3.64 -22.85 1.24
C ILE A 345 3.45 -24.17 1.94
N TYR A 346 2.69 -24.17 3.02
CA TYR A 346 2.49 -25.34 3.87
C TYR A 346 1.01 -25.68 4.03
N LYS A 347 0.75 -26.96 4.32
CA LYS A 347 -0.51 -27.46 4.84
C LYS A 347 -0.28 -27.99 6.26
N TYR A 348 -0.96 -27.43 7.24
CA TYR A 348 -1.09 -28.01 8.56
C TYR A 348 -2.33 -28.90 8.61
N SER A 349 -2.18 -30.11 9.15
CA SER A 349 -3.28 -31.05 9.38
C SER A 349 -3.55 -31.16 10.88
N PRO A 350 -4.78 -30.85 11.37
CA PRO A 350 -5.11 -30.98 12.77
C PRO A 350 -5.14 -32.45 13.22
N GLU A 351 -5.34 -33.43 12.31
CA GLU A 351 -5.33 -34.83 12.63
C GLU A 351 -3.93 -35.34 13.02
N THR A 352 -2.90 -34.86 12.35
CA THR A 352 -1.50 -35.27 12.57
C THR A 352 -0.70 -34.27 13.39
N GLU A 353 -1.23 -33.06 13.60
CA GLU A 353 -0.57 -31.92 14.24
C GLU A 353 0.79 -31.56 13.57
N LYS A 354 0.87 -31.74 12.24
CA LYS A 354 2.09 -31.50 11.46
C LYS A 354 1.84 -30.59 10.27
N ALA A 355 2.88 -29.84 9.92
CA ALA A 355 2.95 -29.12 8.66
C ALA A 355 3.60 -30.01 7.58
N GLU A 356 3.05 -29.96 6.37
CA GLU A 356 3.60 -30.55 5.15
C GLU A 356 3.95 -29.43 4.18
N LEU A 357 5.13 -29.48 3.56
CA LEU A 357 5.53 -28.53 2.54
C LEU A 357 4.82 -28.86 1.21
N ILE A 358 4.05 -27.92 0.70
CA ILE A 358 3.40 -28.04 -0.61
C ILE A 358 4.39 -27.63 -1.71
N THR A 359 5.00 -26.45 -1.55
CA THR A 359 6.01 -25.95 -2.49
C THR A 359 6.91 -24.90 -1.84
N LYS A 360 8.14 -24.74 -2.37
CA LYS A 360 9.09 -23.68 -2.04
C LYS A 360 9.54 -22.90 -3.29
N ASP A 361 8.86 -23.11 -4.41
CA ASP A 361 9.27 -22.57 -5.72
C ASP A 361 8.60 -21.22 -6.02
N ILE A 362 7.82 -20.68 -5.06
CA ILE A 362 7.19 -19.35 -5.17
C ILE A 362 8.04 -18.36 -4.39
N ASP A 363 8.58 -17.38 -5.11
CA ASP A 363 9.37 -16.33 -4.50
C ASP A 363 8.44 -15.30 -3.82
N LEU A 364 8.68 -15.05 -2.52
CA LEU A 364 7.85 -14.21 -1.66
C LEU A 364 6.34 -14.51 -1.79
N PRO A 365 5.91 -15.75 -1.45
CA PRO A 365 4.50 -16.07 -1.42
C PRO A 365 3.79 -15.25 -0.33
N ASN A 366 2.58 -14.76 -0.65
CA ASN A 366 1.84 -13.93 0.28
C ASN A 366 0.41 -14.47 0.44
N GLY A 367 -0.62 -13.72 0.10
CA GLY A 367 -2.00 -14.13 0.22
C GLY A 367 -2.32 -15.43 -0.51
N LEU A 368 -3.20 -16.23 0.06
CA LEU A 368 -3.63 -17.49 -0.53
C LEU A 368 -5.12 -17.76 -0.29
N ALA A 369 -5.74 -18.48 -1.20
CA ALA A 369 -7.14 -18.84 -1.11
C ALA A 369 -7.44 -20.15 -1.81
N LEU A 370 -8.42 -20.89 -1.32
CA LEU A 370 -8.91 -22.13 -1.94
C LEU A 370 -9.98 -21.83 -2.97
N SER A 371 -10.03 -22.63 -4.06
CA SER A 371 -11.19 -22.67 -4.95
C SER A 371 -12.42 -23.16 -4.19
N PRO A 372 -13.66 -22.88 -4.66
CA PRO A 372 -14.88 -23.31 -3.98
C PRO A 372 -15.02 -24.83 -3.80
N ASP A 373 -14.37 -25.62 -4.65
CA ASP A 373 -14.31 -27.09 -4.55
C ASP A 373 -13.09 -27.60 -3.76
N GLU A 374 -12.27 -26.69 -3.23
CA GLU A 374 -11.05 -26.94 -2.46
C GLU A 374 -10.00 -27.83 -3.14
N LYS A 375 -10.03 -27.94 -4.48
CA LYS A 375 -9.04 -28.72 -5.24
C LYS A 375 -7.87 -27.89 -5.72
N THR A 376 -8.01 -26.58 -5.73
CA THR A 376 -7.00 -25.63 -6.19
C THR A 376 -6.67 -24.65 -5.07
N LEU A 377 -5.40 -24.46 -4.81
CA LEU A 377 -4.89 -23.37 -3.98
C LEU A 377 -4.34 -22.28 -4.90
N TYR A 378 -4.86 -21.06 -4.79
CA TYR A 378 -4.30 -19.86 -5.42
C TYR A 378 -3.34 -19.20 -4.44
N VAL A 379 -2.18 -18.76 -4.94
CA VAL A 379 -1.14 -18.11 -4.14
C VAL A 379 -0.65 -16.86 -4.87
N ASN A 380 -0.63 -15.75 -4.19
CA ASN A 380 0.01 -14.53 -4.66
C ASN A 380 1.53 -14.64 -4.55
N LYS A 381 2.23 -14.48 -5.69
CA LYS A 381 3.64 -14.15 -5.76
C LYS A 381 3.76 -12.63 -5.79
N MET A 382 4.30 -12.04 -4.76
CA MET A 382 4.27 -10.59 -4.56
C MET A 382 4.93 -9.78 -5.68
N GLY A 383 6.02 -10.30 -6.29
CA GLY A 383 6.75 -9.62 -7.37
C GLY A 383 7.62 -8.46 -6.89
N MET A 384 7.84 -8.33 -5.58
CA MET A 384 8.64 -7.26 -4.99
C MET A 384 10.11 -7.30 -5.42
N LEU A 385 10.66 -8.50 -5.61
CA LEU A 385 12.10 -8.68 -5.93
C LEU A 385 12.39 -8.63 -7.44
N ASP A 386 11.46 -9.05 -8.30
CA ASP A 386 11.69 -9.23 -9.74
C ASP A 386 10.75 -8.38 -10.61
N SER A 387 9.90 -7.54 -10.00
CA SER A 387 8.87 -6.75 -10.69
C SER A 387 7.94 -7.61 -11.56
N ASN A 388 7.73 -8.86 -11.14
CA ASN A 388 6.90 -9.82 -11.84
C ASN A 388 5.83 -10.42 -10.90
N PRO A 389 4.82 -9.64 -10.48
CA PRO A 389 3.74 -10.14 -9.65
C PRO A 389 2.87 -11.12 -10.44
N GLN A 390 2.54 -12.25 -9.79
CA GLN A 390 1.78 -13.33 -10.40
C GLN A 390 0.80 -13.95 -9.41
N ILE A 391 -0.26 -14.56 -9.91
CA ILE A 391 -1.02 -15.55 -9.16
C ILE A 391 -0.58 -16.93 -9.66
N ILE A 392 -0.18 -17.77 -8.74
CA ILE A 392 0.13 -19.18 -9.00
C ILE A 392 -1.06 -20.01 -8.55
N LYS A 393 -1.49 -20.95 -9.36
CA LYS A 393 -2.43 -21.99 -8.94
C LYS A 393 -1.73 -23.32 -8.71
N ILE A 394 -2.09 -24.00 -7.66
CA ILE A 394 -1.54 -25.30 -7.26
C ILE A 394 -2.69 -26.30 -7.22
N ASN A 395 -2.55 -27.41 -7.93
CA ASN A 395 -3.46 -28.54 -7.83
C ASN A 395 -3.16 -29.31 -6.53
N LEU A 396 -4.09 -29.37 -5.60
CA LEU A 396 -3.88 -29.97 -4.28
C LEU A 396 -3.87 -31.53 -4.29
N GLU A 397 -4.25 -32.18 -5.40
CA GLU A 397 -4.16 -33.62 -5.54
C GLU A 397 -2.76 -34.05 -6.07
N THR A 398 -2.12 -33.20 -6.93
CA THR A 398 -0.84 -33.53 -7.59
C THR A 398 0.32 -32.67 -7.11
N ASN A 399 0.07 -31.59 -6.42
CA ASN A 399 1.02 -30.51 -6.07
C ASN A 399 1.68 -29.83 -7.30
N GLU A 400 1.12 -30.03 -8.50
CA GLU A 400 1.58 -29.33 -9.67
C GLU A 400 1.14 -27.86 -9.64
N SER A 401 2.06 -26.94 -9.95
CA SER A 401 1.82 -25.52 -9.96
C SER A 401 2.02 -24.92 -11.35
N GLU A 402 1.22 -23.90 -11.67
CA GLU A 402 1.39 -23.11 -12.88
C GLU A 402 0.99 -21.65 -12.63
N THR A 403 1.53 -20.74 -13.46
CA THR A 403 1.07 -19.34 -13.45
C THR A 403 -0.36 -19.26 -13.92
N PHE A 404 -1.21 -18.70 -13.08
CA PHE A 404 -2.63 -18.53 -13.37
C PHE A 404 -2.95 -17.14 -13.92
N PHE A 405 -2.28 -16.11 -13.39
CA PHE A 405 -2.45 -14.73 -13.84
C PHE A 405 -1.12 -13.96 -13.80
N GLU A 406 -0.86 -13.21 -14.88
CA GLU A 406 0.34 -12.37 -15.01
C GLU A 406 0.01 -10.91 -14.72
N GLY A 407 0.63 -10.33 -13.68
CA GLY A 407 0.39 -8.95 -13.26
C GLY A 407 1.33 -7.92 -13.85
N LYS A 408 2.37 -8.33 -14.57
CA LYS A 408 3.45 -7.46 -15.05
C LYS A 408 2.99 -6.25 -15.86
N GLU A 409 2.01 -6.41 -16.73
CA GLU A 409 1.48 -5.29 -17.53
C GLU A 409 0.72 -4.27 -16.68
N LEU A 410 0.06 -4.73 -15.60
CA LEU A 410 -0.62 -3.85 -14.65
C LEU A 410 0.40 -3.15 -13.76
N ALA A 411 1.42 -3.85 -13.27
CA ALA A 411 2.50 -3.28 -12.46
C ALA A 411 3.30 -2.19 -13.22
N ALA A 412 3.34 -2.26 -14.55
CA ALA A 412 3.93 -1.20 -15.37
C ALA A 412 3.08 0.09 -15.44
N LYS A 413 1.83 0.05 -14.98
CA LYS A 413 0.87 1.17 -15.09
C LYS A 413 0.39 1.70 -13.75
N PHE A 414 0.35 0.86 -12.76
CA PHE A 414 -0.22 1.15 -11.44
C PHE A 414 0.71 0.67 -10.33
N GLU A 415 0.70 1.35 -9.21
CA GLU A 415 1.37 0.93 -7.98
C GLU A 415 0.56 -0.17 -7.27
N GLY A 416 1.23 -0.97 -6.46
CA GLY A 416 0.66 -2.06 -5.68
C GLY A 416 1.25 -3.42 -6.04
N ASN A 417 1.11 -4.37 -5.11
CA ASN A 417 1.63 -5.73 -5.23
C ASN A 417 0.50 -6.74 -5.10
N PHE A 418 0.72 -7.96 -5.58
CA PHE A 418 -0.12 -9.08 -5.18
C PHE A 418 0.23 -9.47 -3.74
N ASP A 419 -0.66 -9.11 -2.82
CA ASP A 419 -0.54 -9.31 -1.39
C ASP A 419 -1.65 -10.26 -0.92
N GLY A 420 -2.68 -9.83 -0.25
CA GLY A 420 -3.78 -10.70 0.17
C GLY A 420 -4.82 -11.01 -0.92
N MET A 421 -5.57 -12.10 -0.75
CA MET A 421 -6.66 -12.49 -1.66
C MET A 421 -7.78 -13.24 -0.95
N LYS A 422 -8.97 -13.24 -1.57
CA LYS A 422 -10.10 -14.12 -1.22
C LYS A 422 -10.82 -14.59 -2.48
N VAL A 423 -11.41 -15.77 -2.44
CA VAL A 423 -12.28 -16.30 -3.50
C VAL A 423 -13.74 -16.13 -3.08
N HIS A 424 -14.51 -15.45 -3.92
CA HIS A 424 -15.94 -15.27 -3.78
C HIS A 424 -16.67 -16.58 -4.14
N SER A 425 -17.87 -16.83 -3.61
CA SER A 425 -18.66 -18.03 -3.87
C SER A 425 -18.92 -18.30 -5.36
N SER A 426 -18.91 -17.25 -6.19
CA SER A 426 -18.98 -17.38 -7.65
C SER A 426 -17.72 -17.95 -8.30
N GLY A 427 -16.64 -18.19 -7.53
CA GLY A 427 -15.32 -18.59 -8.01
C GLY A 427 -14.45 -17.45 -8.52
N ASN A 428 -14.93 -16.20 -8.54
CA ASN A 428 -14.08 -15.06 -8.87
C ASN A 428 -13.09 -14.78 -7.72
N ILE A 429 -11.84 -14.50 -8.07
CA ILE A 429 -10.78 -14.17 -7.15
C ILE A 429 -10.73 -12.67 -6.98
N PHE A 430 -10.88 -12.18 -5.76
CA PHE A 430 -10.63 -10.80 -5.37
C PHE A 430 -9.25 -10.76 -4.71
N THR A 431 -8.33 -10.07 -5.34
CA THR A 431 -6.93 -10.01 -4.88
C THR A 431 -6.45 -8.58 -4.90
N THR A 432 -5.60 -8.22 -3.96
CA THR A 432 -4.84 -6.99 -4.10
C THR A 432 -3.93 -7.09 -5.32
N GLY A 433 -3.58 -5.95 -5.87
CA GLY A 433 -2.71 -5.91 -7.03
C GLY A 433 -2.42 -4.49 -7.48
N PRO A 434 -1.69 -4.33 -8.59
CA PRO A 434 -1.44 -3.02 -9.15
C PRO A 434 -2.74 -2.26 -9.44
N GLY A 435 -2.94 -1.13 -8.72
CA GLY A 435 -4.11 -0.27 -8.85
C GLY A 435 -5.30 -0.62 -7.96
N GLY A 436 -5.11 -1.40 -6.91
CA GLY A 436 -6.14 -1.70 -5.89
C GLY A 436 -6.54 -3.18 -5.82
N ILE A 437 -7.84 -3.45 -5.79
CA ILE A 437 -8.35 -4.82 -5.85
C ILE A 437 -8.63 -5.21 -7.30
N LEU A 438 -8.05 -6.31 -7.73
CA LEU A 438 -8.31 -6.95 -9.03
C LEU A 438 -9.33 -8.07 -8.84
N VAL A 439 -10.29 -8.15 -9.75
CA VAL A 439 -11.26 -9.25 -9.80
C VAL A 439 -10.96 -10.11 -11.01
N ILE A 440 -10.61 -11.36 -10.76
CA ILE A 440 -10.14 -12.30 -11.78
C ILE A 440 -11.10 -13.48 -11.84
N SER A 441 -11.51 -13.86 -13.06
CA SER A 441 -12.43 -14.99 -13.25
C SER A 441 -11.74 -16.33 -12.94
N PRO A 442 -12.53 -17.42 -12.74
CA PRO A 442 -11.98 -18.78 -12.59
C PRO A 442 -11.11 -19.25 -13.77
N GLU A 443 -11.24 -18.61 -14.94
CA GLU A 443 -10.43 -18.89 -16.15
C GLU A 443 -9.17 -17.99 -16.24
N GLY A 444 -8.87 -17.19 -15.21
CA GLY A 444 -7.69 -16.30 -15.19
C GLY A 444 -7.84 -15.01 -16.00
N LYS A 445 -9.06 -14.51 -16.19
CA LYS A 445 -9.31 -13.25 -16.92
C LYS A 445 -9.63 -12.11 -15.96
N LEU A 446 -8.99 -10.96 -16.15
CA LEU A 446 -9.30 -9.74 -15.41
C LEU A 446 -10.71 -9.25 -15.78
N LYS A 447 -11.60 -9.19 -14.78
CA LYS A 447 -12.98 -8.73 -14.93
C LYS A 447 -13.20 -7.30 -14.47
N ALA A 448 -12.54 -6.91 -13.38
CA ALA A 448 -12.65 -5.56 -12.84
C ALA A 448 -11.38 -5.16 -12.07
N ARG A 449 -11.19 -3.86 -11.92
CA ARG A 449 -10.25 -3.24 -11.00
C ARG A 449 -10.98 -2.23 -10.13
N LEU A 450 -10.89 -2.40 -8.82
CA LEU A 450 -11.48 -1.51 -7.82
C LEU A 450 -10.35 -0.66 -7.22
N ASN A 451 -10.40 0.63 -7.45
CA ASN A 451 -9.32 1.54 -7.05
C ASN A 451 -9.41 1.91 -5.56
N PHE A 452 -8.90 1.05 -4.71
CA PHE A 452 -8.67 1.33 -3.29
C PHE A 452 -7.27 1.92 -3.02
N GLY A 453 -6.49 2.23 -4.06
CA GLY A 453 -5.08 2.56 -3.92
C GLY A 453 -4.22 1.31 -3.63
N HIS A 454 -3.03 1.50 -3.08
CA HIS A 454 -2.17 0.39 -2.68
C HIS A 454 -2.84 -0.35 -1.51
N SER A 455 -3.25 -1.58 -1.74
CA SER A 455 -3.99 -2.42 -0.79
C SER A 455 -3.15 -3.61 -0.37
N THR A 456 -3.31 -4.04 0.89
CA THR A 456 -2.60 -5.18 1.48
C THR A 456 -3.43 -6.46 1.45
N ASN A 457 -4.73 -6.41 1.80
CA ASN A 457 -5.56 -7.61 1.86
C ASN A 457 -7.05 -7.26 1.66
N CYS A 458 -7.89 -8.29 1.58
CA CYS A 458 -9.33 -8.14 1.53
C CYS A 458 -10.05 -9.29 2.25
N ALA A 459 -11.33 -9.09 2.58
CA ALA A 459 -12.21 -10.09 3.16
C ALA A 459 -13.66 -9.85 2.72
N PHE A 460 -14.49 -10.89 2.81
CA PHE A 460 -15.94 -10.77 2.72
C PHE A 460 -16.57 -10.99 4.09
N ASP A 461 -17.75 -10.43 4.31
CA ASP A 461 -18.63 -10.92 5.36
C ASP A 461 -19.26 -12.27 4.98
N THR A 462 -19.92 -12.92 5.93
CA THR A 462 -20.46 -14.27 5.76
C THR A 462 -21.42 -14.43 4.58
N ASN A 463 -22.15 -13.36 4.25
CA ASN A 463 -23.13 -13.38 3.17
C ASN A 463 -22.59 -12.80 1.84
N GLU A 464 -21.31 -12.38 1.82
CA GLU A 464 -20.66 -11.68 0.70
C GLU A 464 -21.44 -10.40 0.30
N GLU A 465 -22.08 -9.73 1.29
CA GLU A 465 -22.73 -8.44 1.06
C GLU A 465 -21.74 -7.26 1.01
N TYR A 466 -20.57 -7.44 1.64
CA TYR A 466 -19.50 -6.45 1.69
C TYR A 466 -18.13 -7.05 1.38
N LEU A 467 -17.37 -6.30 0.59
CA LEU A 467 -15.93 -6.48 0.45
C LEU A 467 -15.24 -5.49 1.38
N TYR A 468 -14.46 -5.99 2.33
CA TYR A 468 -13.56 -5.21 3.18
C TYR A 468 -12.16 -5.19 2.60
N VAL A 469 -11.47 -4.06 2.68
CA VAL A 469 -10.13 -3.88 2.08
C VAL A 469 -9.24 -3.12 3.05
N THR A 470 -8.02 -3.61 3.24
CA THR A 470 -6.95 -2.95 3.99
C THR A 470 -5.99 -2.25 3.02
N GLY A 471 -5.60 -1.01 3.32
CA GLY A 471 -4.77 -0.19 2.45
C GLY A 471 -3.36 0.04 3.01
N PHE A 472 -2.39 0.38 2.14
CA PHE A 472 -0.98 0.57 2.48
C PHE A 472 -0.39 1.79 1.76
N ILE A 473 0.71 2.33 2.24
CA ILE A 473 1.47 3.49 1.74
C ILE A 473 0.55 4.60 1.21
N ASN A 474 0.50 5.73 1.88
CA ASN A 474 -0.41 6.86 1.57
C ASN A 474 -1.91 6.52 1.66
N ASN A 475 -2.25 5.30 2.11
CA ASN A 475 -3.60 4.75 2.20
C ASN A 475 -3.77 3.86 3.45
N GLN A 476 -3.25 4.30 4.59
CA GLN A 476 -3.22 3.59 5.88
C GLN A 476 -4.61 3.50 6.51
N LYS A 477 -5.53 2.82 5.81
CA LYS A 477 -6.96 2.82 6.09
C LYS A 477 -7.58 1.44 5.90
N VAL A 478 -8.75 1.28 6.46
CA VAL A 478 -9.62 0.12 6.23
C VAL A 478 -10.91 0.60 5.59
N TYR A 479 -11.35 -0.09 4.56
CA TYR A 479 -12.51 0.28 3.76
C TYR A 479 -13.51 -0.86 3.66
N ARG A 480 -14.72 -0.52 3.23
CA ARG A 480 -15.66 -1.50 2.66
C ARG A 480 -16.32 -0.99 1.40
N LEU A 481 -16.76 -1.93 0.59
CA LEU A 481 -17.59 -1.73 -0.59
C LEU A 481 -18.78 -2.66 -0.49
N LYS A 482 -20.00 -2.14 -0.67
CA LYS A 482 -21.19 -2.98 -0.72
C LYS A 482 -21.26 -3.71 -2.07
N LEU A 483 -21.43 -5.02 -2.03
CA LEU A 483 -21.70 -5.88 -3.17
C LEU A 483 -23.22 -5.98 -3.44
N LYS A 484 -23.60 -6.59 -4.56
CA LYS A 484 -25.01 -6.76 -4.95
C LYS A 484 -25.63 -8.00 -4.33
#